data_3ae6b660018ab25727f0a2c44b061613
#
_entry.id   3ae6b660018ab25727f0a2c44b061613
#
_cell.length_a   1.000
_cell.length_b   1.000
_cell.length_c   1.000
_cell.angle_alpha   90.00
_cell.angle_beta   90.00
_cell.angle_gamma   90.00
#
_symmetry.space_group_name_H-M   'P 1'
#
loop_
_entity.id
_entity.type
_entity.pdbx_description
1 polymer ?
#
loop_
_entity_poly.entity_id
_entity_poly.type
_entity_poly.pdbx_seq_one_letter_code
_entity_poly.pdbx_strand_id
1 'polypeptide(L)'
;MSKKTDAFYFENFSEVASICVKAASYLVEFLTDYNPDLIAERMGTMHGFEHAADLKKHEMSEALSKAFITPIEREDLAELSSNLDEVADNIEEVLQRFYVDEPKRVTKESVMLAERVLACCKALEGLFEELPNYKKPQKLRELVIGISDLEEDCDKIYLEGYRNIKRESDDVLEIVGWRKIYDYLERCADACEHVADSVDKIVMKNS
;
A
#
# COMPACT_ATOMS: atom_id res chain seq x y z
N MET A 1 16.98 -4.86 -28.40
CA MET A 1 16.76 -3.91 -27.31
C MET A 1 17.77 -4.18 -26.20
N SER A 2 18.24 -3.14 -25.53
CA SER A 2 19.22 -3.32 -24.44
C SER A 2 18.49 -3.91 -23.24
N LYS A 3 18.96 -5.06 -22.70
CA LYS A 3 18.52 -5.61 -21.40
C LYS A 3 18.47 -4.56 -20.27
N LYS A 4 19.19 -3.45 -20.45
CA LYS A 4 19.28 -2.34 -19.50
C LYS A 4 18.04 -1.44 -19.48
N THR A 5 17.32 -1.33 -20.61
CA THR A 5 16.09 -0.51 -20.70
C THR A 5 14.90 -1.26 -20.10
N ASP A 6 14.84 -2.59 -20.27
CA ASP A 6 13.77 -3.41 -19.69
C ASP A 6 13.92 -3.54 -18.16
N ALA A 7 15.16 -3.57 -17.65
CA ALA A 7 15.45 -3.62 -16.20
C ALA A 7 14.90 -2.41 -15.45
N PHE A 8 14.93 -1.20 -16.05
CA PHE A 8 14.44 0.03 -15.44
C PHE A 8 13.00 -0.10 -14.91
N TYR A 9 12.09 -0.68 -15.71
CA TYR A 9 10.68 -0.78 -15.32
C TYR A 9 10.48 -1.63 -14.07
N PHE A 10 11.18 -2.77 -14.01
CA PHE A 10 11.09 -3.69 -12.88
C PHE A 10 11.80 -3.13 -11.63
N GLU A 11 12.97 -2.48 -11.82
CA GLU A 11 13.71 -1.81 -10.74
C GLU A 11 12.87 -0.68 -10.13
N ASN A 12 12.19 0.14 -10.94
CA ASN A 12 11.33 1.21 -10.48
C ASN A 12 10.19 0.69 -9.59
N PHE A 13 9.48 -0.36 -10.00
CA PHE A 13 8.45 -1.00 -9.18
C PHE A 13 8.99 -1.54 -7.85
N SER A 14 10.15 -2.21 -7.88
CA SER A 14 10.79 -2.72 -6.65
C SER A 14 11.17 -1.59 -5.69
N GLU A 15 11.64 -0.46 -6.21
CA GLU A 15 11.96 0.73 -5.40
C GLU A 15 10.70 1.31 -4.74
N VAL A 16 9.58 1.44 -5.48
CA VAL A 16 8.31 1.94 -4.92
C VAL A 16 7.77 0.97 -3.86
N ALA A 17 7.78 -0.35 -4.12
CA ALA A 17 7.35 -1.34 -3.14
C ALA A 17 8.17 -1.25 -1.84
N SER A 18 9.49 -1.05 -1.95
CA SER A 18 10.35 -0.84 -0.78
C SER A 18 10.01 0.46 -0.03
N ILE A 19 9.58 1.52 -0.73
CA ILE A 19 9.09 2.76 -0.10
C ILE A 19 7.78 2.48 0.64
N CYS A 20 6.83 1.75 0.05
CA CYS A 20 5.58 1.35 0.72
C CYS A 20 5.84 0.54 2.00
N VAL A 21 6.81 -0.39 1.99
CA VAL A 21 7.23 -1.13 3.20
C VAL A 21 7.74 -0.18 4.28
N LYS A 22 8.54 0.83 3.92
CA LYS A 22 9.03 1.82 4.90
C LYS A 22 7.90 2.68 5.46
N ALA A 23 6.98 3.15 4.61
CA ALA A 23 5.80 3.90 5.03
C ALA A 23 4.91 3.09 5.99
N ALA A 24 4.60 1.84 5.63
CA ALA A 24 3.80 0.94 6.47
C ALA A 24 4.51 0.58 7.79
N SER A 25 5.84 0.39 7.78
CA SER A 25 6.63 0.18 9.00
C SER A 25 6.55 1.40 9.91
N TYR A 26 6.65 2.59 9.34
CA TYR A 26 6.53 3.85 10.08
C TYR A 26 5.12 4.06 10.63
N LEU A 27 4.07 3.65 9.88
CA LEU A 27 2.70 3.66 10.39
C LEU A 27 2.53 2.77 11.63
N VAL A 28 3.10 1.55 11.62
CA VAL A 28 3.08 0.65 12.79
C VAL A 28 3.83 1.28 13.98
N GLU A 29 5.00 1.87 13.76
CA GLU A 29 5.74 2.60 14.79
C GLU A 29 4.90 3.75 15.35
N PHE A 30 4.31 4.58 14.50
CA PHE A 30 3.44 5.69 14.89
C PHE A 30 2.29 5.26 15.78
N LEU A 31 1.60 4.16 15.44
CA LEU A 31 0.48 3.65 16.23
C LEU A 31 0.94 3.03 17.57
N THR A 32 2.12 2.40 17.59
CA THR A 32 2.65 1.75 18.79
C THR A 32 3.18 2.77 19.80
N ASP A 33 3.78 3.86 19.32
CA ASP A 33 4.34 4.96 20.12
C ASP A 33 3.53 6.26 19.91
N TYR A 34 2.19 6.11 20.01
CA TYR A 34 1.26 7.20 19.71
C TYR A 34 1.38 8.34 20.70
N ASN A 35 1.72 9.52 20.19
CA ASN A 35 1.72 10.78 20.92
C ASN A 35 1.00 11.88 20.11
N PRO A 36 -0.17 12.36 20.58
CA PRO A 36 -0.93 13.40 19.86
C PRO A 36 -0.13 14.67 19.59
N ASP A 37 0.79 15.07 20.49
CA ASP A 37 1.59 16.29 20.34
C ASP A 37 2.59 16.21 19.18
N LEU A 38 2.90 15.00 18.71
CA LEU A 38 3.87 14.74 17.63
C LEU A 38 3.22 14.47 16.27
N ILE A 39 1.90 14.47 16.16
CA ILE A 39 1.21 14.09 14.90
C ILE A 39 1.68 14.93 13.72
N ALA A 40 1.77 16.25 13.88
CA ALA A 40 2.20 17.16 12.81
C ALA A 40 3.63 16.87 12.32
N GLU A 41 4.55 16.53 13.23
CA GLU A 41 5.93 16.14 12.89
C GLU A 41 5.93 14.79 12.16
N ARG A 42 5.18 13.81 12.67
CA ARG A 42 5.03 12.47 12.10
C ARG A 42 4.43 12.51 10.69
N MET A 43 3.47 13.39 10.42
CA MET A 43 2.92 13.63 9.08
C MET A 43 4.00 14.09 8.11
N GLY A 44 4.88 15.01 8.52
CA GLY A 44 5.98 15.47 7.66
C GLY A 44 6.94 14.35 7.24
N THR A 45 7.21 13.40 8.13
CA THR A 45 8.02 12.22 7.82
C THR A 45 7.28 11.28 6.87
N MET A 46 5.99 11.01 7.09
CA MET A 46 5.16 10.18 6.22
C MET A 46 5.06 10.76 4.81
N HIS A 47 4.79 12.07 4.70
CA HIS A 47 4.78 12.78 3.41
C HIS A 47 6.10 12.61 2.63
N GLY A 48 7.23 12.47 3.32
CA GLY A 48 8.51 12.16 2.68
C GLY A 48 8.53 10.79 1.97
N PHE A 49 7.80 9.79 2.45
CA PHE A 49 7.67 8.49 1.78
C PHE A 49 6.72 8.57 0.59
N GLU A 50 5.53 9.18 0.76
CA GLU A 50 4.59 9.41 -0.33
C GLU A 50 5.26 10.18 -1.48
N HIS A 51 5.88 11.32 -1.18
CA HIS A 51 6.57 12.11 -2.20
C HIS A 51 7.68 11.33 -2.93
N ALA A 52 8.40 10.45 -2.22
CA ALA A 52 9.41 9.58 -2.85
C ALA A 52 8.77 8.55 -3.81
N ALA A 53 7.57 8.04 -3.51
CA ALA A 53 6.81 7.14 -4.37
C ALA A 53 6.28 7.88 -5.61
N ASP A 54 5.69 9.07 -5.43
CA ASP A 54 5.20 9.93 -6.51
C ASP A 54 6.30 10.31 -7.51
N LEU A 55 7.51 10.64 -7.03
CA LEU A 55 8.66 10.87 -7.91
C LEU A 55 8.98 9.65 -8.77
N LYS A 56 8.86 8.43 -8.25
CA LYS A 56 9.09 7.19 -9.00
C LYS A 56 8.01 6.94 -10.05
N LYS A 57 6.75 7.25 -9.74
CA LYS A 57 5.64 7.24 -10.71
C LYS A 57 5.89 8.24 -11.85
N HIS A 58 6.37 9.45 -11.53
CA HIS A 58 6.75 10.42 -12.56
C HIS A 58 7.90 9.93 -13.45
N GLU A 59 8.95 9.31 -12.89
CA GLU A 59 10.03 8.67 -13.64
C GLU A 59 9.51 7.58 -14.58
N MET A 60 8.57 6.73 -14.12
CA MET A 60 7.89 5.71 -14.91
C MET A 60 7.12 6.34 -16.08
N SER A 61 6.30 7.35 -15.80
CA SER A 61 5.49 8.05 -16.81
C SER A 61 6.37 8.68 -17.90
N GLU A 62 7.49 9.32 -17.50
CA GLU A 62 8.44 9.89 -18.44
C GLU A 62 9.11 8.81 -19.31
N ALA A 63 9.52 7.69 -18.72
CA ALA A 63 10.11 6.58 -19.45
C ALA A 63 9.13 5.97 -20.45
N LEU A 64 7.86 5.75 -20.05
CA LEU A 64 6.80 5.23 -20.90
C LEU A 64 6.49 6.16 -22.07
N SER A 65 6.50 7.48 -21.85
CA SER A 65 6.24 8.47 -22.91
C SER A 65 7.28 8.46 -24.04
N LYS A 66 8.54 8.12 -23.71
CA LYS A 66 9.70 8.08 -24.63
C LYS A 66 9.94 6.69 -25.22
N ALA A 67 9.37 5.64 -24.65
CA ALA A 67 9.61 4.27 -25.06
C ALA A 67 8.95 3.96 -26.41
N PHE A 68 9.69 3.35 -27.32
CA PHE A 68 9.14 2.82 -28.57
C PHE A 68 8.60 1.40 -28.38
N ILE A 69 9.28 0.59 -27.58
CA ILE A 69 8.90 -0.79 -27.21
C ILE A 69 9.13 -0.96 -25.71
N THR A 70 8.21 -1.61 -25.01
CA THR A 70 8.27 -1.96 -23.58
C THR A 70 8.21 -3.48 -23.37
N PRO A 71 8.72 -4.03 -22.25
CA PRO A 71 8.68 -5.48 -21.98
C PRO A 71 7.28 -6.03 -21.75
N ILE A 72 6.38 -5.20 -21.25
CA ILE A 72 4.96 -5.44 -20.98
C ILE A 72 4.20 -4.32 -21.69
N GLU A 73 2.91 -4.49 -22.00
CA GLU A 73 2.09 -3.44 -22.61
C GLU A 73 2.18 -2.13 -21.82
N ARG A 74 2.30 -1.01 -22.54
CA ARG A 74 2.54 0.32 -21.93
C ARG A 74 1.43 0.72 -20.97
N GLU A 75 0.21 0.40 -21.34
CA GLU A 75 -1.00 0.68 -20.57
C GLU A 75 -0.99 -0.11 -19.25
N ASP A 76 -0.57 -1.37 -19.28
CA ASP A 76 -0.47 -2.21 -18.07
C ASP A 76 0.62 -1.71 -17.11
N LEU A 77 1.76 -1.27 -17.64
CA LEU A 77 2.82 -0.66 -16.82
C LEU A 77 2.37 0.67 -16.19
N ALA A 78 1.59 1.47 -16.92
CA ALA A 78 1.07 2.73 -16.41
C ALA A 78 0.00 2.50 -15.32
N GLU A 79 -0.94 1.54 -15.54
CA GLU A 79 -1.94 1.14 -14.55
C GLU A 79 -1.27 0.61 -13.29
N LEU A 80 -0.31 -0.30 -13.43
CA LEU A 80 0.42 -0.88 -12.30
C LEU A 80 1.19 0.18 -11.51
N SER A 81 1.81 1.16 -12.20
CA SER A 81 2.50 2.27 -11.55
C SER A 81 1.54 3.16 -10.76
N SER A 82 0.35 3.42 -11.29
CA SER A 82 -0.67 4.22 -10.61
C SER A 82 -1.23 3.51 -9.38
N ASN A 83 -1.53 2.21 -9.50
CA ASN A 83 -2.06 1.43 -8.37
C ASN A 83 -1.02 1.27 -7.25
N LEU A 84 0.26 1.14 -7.59
CA LEU A 84 1.32 1.04 -6.60
C LEU A 84 1.57 2.36 -5.85
N ASP A 85 1.45 3.49 -6.52
CA ASP A 85 1.50 4.82 -5.93
C ASP A 85 0.34 5.04 -4.95
N GLU A 86 -0.88 4.59 -5.30
CA GLU A 86 -2.07 4.66 -4.44
C GLU A 86 -1.86 3.96 -3.08
N VAL A 87 -0.99 2.95 -3.01
CA VAL A 87 -0.65 2.30 -1.72
C VAL A 87 0.05 3.29 -0.79
N ALA A 88 1.03 4.07 -1.29
CA ALA A 88 1.75 5.07 -0.49
C ALA A 88 0.83 6.22 -0.08
N ASP A 89 -0.02 6.69 -1.00
CA ASP A 89 -1.02 7.74 -0.77
C ASP A 89 -1.98 7.33 0.37
N ASN A 90 -2.57 6.13 0.29
CA ASN A 90 -3.50 5.64 1.31
C ASN A 90 -2.83 5.52 2.70
N ILE A 91 -1.56 5.10 2.76
CA ILE A 91 -0.82 5.03 4.03
C ILE A 91 -0.62 6.45 4.62
N GLU A 92 -0.30 7.45 3.80
CA GLU A 92 -0.22 8.85 4.25
C GLU A 92 -1.58 9.35 4.75
N GLU A 93 -2.67 9.07 4.02
CA GLU A 93 -4.02 9.48 4.39
C GLU A 93 -4.44 8.97 5.77
N VAL A 94 -3.94 7.81 6.24
CA VAL A 94 -4.17 7.35 7.62
C VAL A 94 -3.66 8.35 8.65
N LEU A 95 -2.42 8.86 8.49
CA LEU A 95 -1.88 9.87 9.43
C LEU A 95 -2.62 11.20 9.33
N GLN A 96 -3.03 11.59 8.12
CA GLN A 96 -3.87 12.78 7.93
C GLN A 96 -5.20 12.63 8.69
N ARG A 97 -5.78 11.42 8.74
CA ARG A 97 -6.99 11.17 9.55
C ARG A 97 -6.71 11.32 11.04
N PHE A 98 -5.58 10.81 11.55
CA PHE A 98 -5.19 11.02 12.94
C PHE A 98 -5.04 12.50 13.27
N TYR A 99 -4.51 13.30 12.35
CA TYR A 99 -4.41 14.76 12.53
C TYR A 99 -5.78 15.45 12.57
N VAL A 100 -6.75 15.00 11.76
CA VAL A 100 -8.09 15.62 11.67
C VAL A 100 -8.97 15.20 12.82
N ASP A 101 -8.95 13.91 13.21
CA ASP A 101 -9.87 13.36 14.21
C ASP A 101 -9.30 13.39 15.64
N GLU A 102 -7.99 13.63 15.79
CA GLU A 102 -7.28 13.76 17.08
C GLU A 102 -7.71 12.69 18.12
N PRO A 103 -7.62 11.39 17.81
CA PRO A 103 -8.07 10.37 18.73
C PRO A 103 -7.22 10.39 20.02
N LYS A 104 -7.89 10.27 21.17
CA LYS A 104 -7.24 10.31 22.49
C LYS A 104 -6.42 9.09 22.81
N ARG A 105 -6.65 7.99 22.13
CA ARG A 105 -5.98 6.68 22.32
C ARG A 105 -5.89 5.95 20.99
N VAL A 106 -5.03 4.97 20.90
CA VAL A 106 -4.97 4.00 19.81
C VAL A 106 -5.77 2.76 20.21
N THR A 107 -6.51 2.17 19.28
CA THR A 107 -7.24 0.92 19.49
C THR A 107 -6.35 -0.28 19.12
N LYS A 108 -6.64 -1.42 19.73
CA LYS A 108 -5.93 -2.67 19.40
C LYS A 108 -6.08 -3.03 17.92
N GLU A 109 -7.29 -2.89 17.40
CA GLU A 109 -7.62 -3.24 16.02
C GLU A 109 -6.88 -2.35 15.01
N SER A 110 -6.67 -1.05 15.31
CA SER A 110 -5.89 -0.19 14.42
C SER A 110 -4.42 -0.61 14.32
N VAL A 111 -3.81 -1.06 15.42
CA VAL A 111 -2.45 -1.61 15.39
C VAL A 111 -2.42 -2.91 14.58
N MET A 112 -3.38 -3.81 14.80
CA MET A 112 -3.49 -5.07 14.05
C MET A 112 -3.67 -4.83 12.55
N LEU A 113 -4.51 -3.86 12.16
CA LEU A 113 -4.67 -3.47 10.75
C LEU A 113 -3.37 -2.93 10.15
N ALA A 114 -2.68 -2.03 10.83
CA ALA A 114 -1.40 -1.51 10.35
C ALA A 114 -0.33 -2.61 10.20
N GLU A 115 -0.29 -3.59 11.10
CA GLU A 115 0.58 -4.76 10.97
C GLU A 115 0.22 -5.61 9.74
N ARG A 116 -1.07 -5.75 9.39
CA ARG A 116 -1.50 -6.43 8.17
C ARG A 116 -1.15 -5.63 6.93
N VAL A 117 -1.37 -4.32 6.92
CA VAL A 117 -0.93 -3.42 5.84
C VAL A 117 0.58 -3.58 5.60
N LEU A 118 1.39 -3.60 6.65
CA LEU A 118 2.82 -3.87 6.54
C LEU A 118 3.11 -5.26 5.93
N ALA A 119 2.33 -6.27 6.29
CA ALA A 119 2.47 -7.60 5.71
C ALA A 119 2.11 -7.60 4.21
N CYS A 120 1.04 -6.90 3.80
CA CYS A 120 0.67 -6.71 2.39
C CYS A 120 1.79 -6.01 1.60
N CYS A 121 2.34 -4.91 2.13
CA CYS A 121 3.46 -4.21 1.47
C CYS A 121 4.71 -5.09 1.31
N LYS A 122 5.05 -5.92 2.30
CA LYS A 122 6.15 -6.90 2.19
C LYS A 122 5.86 -7.98 1.16
N ALA A 123 4.60 -8.41 1.05
CA ALA A 123 4.21 -9.38 0.03
C ALA A 123 4.29 -8.76 -1.38
N LEU A 124 3.95 -7.48 -1.55
CA LEU A 124 4.15 -6.73 -2.79
C LEU A 124 5.63 -6.62 -3.15
N GLU A 125 6.52 -6.35 -2.18
CA GLU A 125 7.97 -6.34 -2.44
C GLU A 125 8.43 -7.67 -3.03
N GLY A 126 8.01 -8.81 -2.46
CA GLY A 126 8.28 -10.14 -3.01
C GLY A 126 7.63 -10.38 -4.39
N LEU A 127 6.45 -9.83 -4.64
CA LEU A 127 5.77 -9.90 -5.93
C LEU A 127 6.57 -9.18 -7.03
N PHE A 128 7.10 -7.98 -6.74
CA PHE A 128 7.89 -7.21 -7.69
C PHE A 128 9.29 -7.77 -7.92
N GLU A 129 9.90 -8.43 -6.93
CA GLU A 129 11.13 -9.21 -7.13
C GLU A 129 10.93 -10.34 -8.15
N GLU A 130 9.73 -10.97 -8.17
CA GLU A 130 9.41 -12.06 -9.09
C GLU A 130 8.84 -11.57 -10.43
N LEU A 131 8.34 -10.33 -10.53
CA LEU A 131 7.69 -9.80 -11.74
C LEU A 131 8.52 -9.91 -13.03
N PRO A 132 9.88 -9.80 -13.03
CA PRO A 132 10.68 -10.04 -14.24
C PRO A 132 10.47 -11.43 -14.85
N ASN A 133 9.98 -12.40 -14.07
CA ASN A 133 9.67 -13.77 -14.47
C ASN A 133 8.21 -13.98 -14.92
N TYR A 134 7.48 -12.92 -15.27
CA TYR A 134 6.04 -12.96 -15.58
C TYR A 134 5.62 -14.01 -16.63
N LYS A 135 6.54 -14.46 -17.48
CA LYS A 135 6.34 -15.58 -18.44
C LYS A 135 6.38 -16.96 -17.79
N LYS A 136 6.69 -17.07 -16.47
CA LYS A 136 6.68 -18.28 -15.67
C LYS A 136 5.78 -18.07 -14.45
N PRO A 137 4.47 -18.06 -14.63
CA PRO A 137 3.52 -17.41 -13.72
C PRO A 137 3.27 -18.13 -12.40
N GLN A 138 3.74 -19.34 -12.20
CA GLN A 138 3.34 -20.17 -11.06
C GLN A 138 3.63 -19.45 -9.72
N LYS A 139 4.85 -18.95 -9.54
CA LYS A 139 5.23 -18.27 -8.29
C LYS A 139 4.52 -16.93 -8.12
N LEU A 140 4.32 -16.17 -9.20
CA LEU A 140 3.56 -14.92 -9.16
C LEU A 140 2.11 -15.16 -8.71
N ARG A 141 1.44 -16.19 -9.22
CA ARG A 141 0.07 -16.55 -8.80
C ARG A 141 -0.01 -16.92 -7.33
N GLU A 142 0.97 -17.66 -6.81
CA GLU A 142 1.05 -17.99 -5.38
C GLU A 142 1.18 -16.73 -4.52
N LEU A 143 1.98 -15.74 -4.96
CA LEU A 143 2.15 -14.46 -4.28
C LEU A 143 0.89 -13.59 -4.34
N VAL A 144 0.22 -13.54 -5.50
CA VAL A 144 -1.08 -12.83 -5.66
C VAL A 144 -2.11 -13.40 -4.67
N ILE A 145 -2.29 -14.72 -4.63
CA ILE A 145 -3.21 -15.37 -3.67
C ILE A 145 -2.84 -15.01 -2.23
N GLY A 146 -1.55 -15.02 -1.89
CA GLY A 146 -1.10 -14.66 -0.54
C GLY A 146 -1.42 -13.20 -0.15
N ILE A 147 -1.49 -12.26 -1.12
CA ILE A 147 -1.89 -10.88 -0.88
C ILE A 147 -3.40 -10.81 -0.65
N SER A 148 -4.22 -11.50 -1.43
CA SER A 148 -5.67 -11.58 -1.21
C SER A 148 -6.02 -12.22 0.15
N ASP A 149 -5.30 -13.26 0.57
CA ASP A 149 -5.48 -13.86 1.91
C ASP A 149 -5.18 -12.84 3.04
N LEU A 150 -4.19 -11.96 2.85
CA LEU A 150 -3.85 -10.90 3.82
C LEU A 150 -4.91 -9.79 3.85
N GLU A 151 -5.48 -9.43 2.71
CA GLU A 151 -6.59 -8.47 2.59
C GLU A 151 -7.84 -9.02 3.28
N GLU A 152 -8.24 -10.29 3.03
CA GLU A 152 -9.35 -10.93 3.77
C GLU A 152 -9.16 -10.93 5.30
N ASP A 153 -7.92 -11.03 5.77
CA ASP A 153 -7.61 -10.91 7.19
C ASP A 153 -7.79 -9.47 7.70
N CYS A 154 -7.45 -8.44 6.86
CA CYS A 154 -7.72 -7.05 7.17
C CYS A 154 -9.22 -6.80 7.31
N ASP A 155 -10.04 -7.29 6.40
CA ASP A 155 -11.49 -7.19 6.42
C ASP A 155 -12.11 -7.69 7.72
N LYS A 156 -11.65 -8.84 8.19
CA LYS A 156 -12.12 -9.42 9.47
C LYS A 156 -11.81 -8.49 10.64
N ILE A 157 -10.57 -7.96 10.71
CA ILE A 157 -10.14 -7.05 11.77
C ILE A 157 -10.89 -5.72 11.67
N TYR A 158 -11.09 -5.19 10.47
CA TYR A 158 -11.86 -3.99 10.19
C TYR A 158 -13.29 -4.09 10.74
N LEU A 159 -14.01 -5.18 10.42
CA LEU A 159 -15.37 -5.42 10.93
C LEU A 159 -15.41 -5.55 12.45
N GLU A 160 -14.40 -6.19 13.05
CA GLU A 160 -14.26 -6.25 14.52
C GLU A 160 -14.02 -4.88 15.12
N GLY A 161 -13.17 -4.04 14.53
CA GLY A 161 -12.93 -2.67 14.96
C GLY A 161 -14.20 -1.82 14.96
N TYR A 162 -14.96 -1.87 13.86
CA TYR A 162 -16.27 -1.19 13.76
C TYR A 162 -17.27 -1.61 14.83
N ARG A 163 -17.28 -2.89 15.19
CA ARG A 163 -18.16 -3.44 16.21
C ARG A 163 -17.70 -3.07 17.61
N ASN A 164 -16.39 -3.14 17.87
CA ASN A 164 -15.84 -2.96 19.20
C ASN A 164 -15.85 -1.50 19.62
N ILE A 165 -15.49 -0.56 18.75
CA ILE A 165 -15.51 0.87 19.09
C ILE A 165 -16.90 1.34 19.55
N LYS A 166 -17.97 0.82 18.94
CA LYS A 166 -19.35 1.12 19.37
C LYS A 166 -19.67 0.58 20.77
N ARG A 167 -18.97 -0.47 21.23
CA ARG A 167 -19.20 -1.09 22.55
C ARG A 167 -18.34 -0.47 23.64
N GLU A 168 -17.19 0.07 23.24
CA GLU A 168 -16.18 0.60 24.14
C GLU A 168 -16.33 2.09 24.43
N SER A 169 -17.08 2.81 23.60
CA SER A 169 -17.29 4.25 23.74
C SER A 169 -18.76 4.64 23.59
N ASP A 170 -19.19 5.57 24.42
CA ASP A 170 -20.45 6.30 24.30
C ASP A 170 -20.28 7.66 23.61
N ASP A 171 -19.04 8.08 23.34
CA ASP A 171 -18.72 9.32 22.65
C ASP A 171 -18.90 9.13 21.13
N VAL A 172 -19.94 9.78 20.58
CA VAL A 172 -20.27 9.67 19.16
C VAL A 172 -19.13 10.19 18.26
N LEU A 173 -18.41 11.23 18.70
CA LEU A 173 -17.29 11.77 17.90
C LEU A 173 -16.12 10.79 17.88
N GLU A 174 -15.80 10.15 19.02
CA GLU A 174 -14.79 9.09 19.07
C GLU A 174 -15.17 7.93 18.16
N ILE A 175 -16.44 7.48 18.20
CA ILE A 175 -16.91 6.38 17.33
C ILE A 175 -16.79 6.74 15.85
N VAL A 176 -17.18 7.95 15.45
CA VAL A 176 -17.13 8.39 14.06
C VAL A 176 -15.68 8.53 13.60
N GLY A 177 -14.81 9.14 14.41
CA GLY A 177 -13.38 9.30 14.09
C GLY A 177 -12.70 7.94 13.90
N TRP A 178 -12.89 7.01 14.84
CA TRP A 178 -12.28 5.67 14.72
C TRP A 178 -12.80 4.89 13.52
N ARG A 179 -14.08 4.97 13.19
CA ARG A 179 -14.62 4.33 11.99
C ARG A 179 -13.96 4.86 10.73
N LYS A 180 -13.73 6.18 10.68
CA LYS A 180 -13.00 6.77 9.56
C LYS A 180 -11.54 6.30 9.49
N ILE A 181 -10.85 6.22 10.62
CA ILE A 181 -9.48 5.70 10.65
C ILE A 181 -9.44 4.24 10.17
N TYR A 182 -10.40 3.40 10.58
CA TYR A 182 -10.50 2.02 10.09
C TYR A 182 -10.75 1.95 8.59
N ASP A 183 -11.65 2.80 8.03
CA ASP A 183 -11.90 2.88 6.58
C ASP A 183 -10.59 3.18 5.81
N TYR A 184 -9.72 4.04 6.34
CA TYR A 184 -8.45 4.37 5.67
C TYR A 184 -7.40 3.29 5.84
N LEU A 185 -7.38 2.57 6.96
CA LEU A 185 -6.49 1.43 7.16
C LEU A 185 -6.84 0.24 6.25
N GLU A 186 -8.13 -0.05 6.08
CA GLU A 186 -8.61 -1.10 5.18
C GLU A 186 -8.29 -0.75 3.72
N ARG A 187 -8.50 0.49 3.26
CA ARG A 187 -8.11 0.93 1.92
C ARG A 187 -6.63 0.72 1.59
N CYS A 188 -5.74 0.73 2.59
CA CYS A 188 -4.34 0.42 2.34
C CYS A 188 -4.14 -1.05 1.93
N ALA A 189 -4.90 -1.98 2.51
CA ALA A 189 -4.88 -3.40 2.15
C ALA A 189 -5.52 -3.62 0.78
N ASP A 190 -6.70 -3.02 0.53
CA ASP A 190 -7.38 -3.03 -0.77
C ASP A 190 -6.46 -2.53 -1.89
N ALA A 191 -5.74 -1.44 -1.68
CA ALA A 191 -4.81 -0.92 -2.68
C ALA A 191 -3.68 -1.93 -2.97
N CYS A 192 -3.21 -2.68 -1.97
CA CYS A 192 -2.24 -3.75 -2.19
C CYS A 192 -2.84 -4.90 -3.02
N GLU A 193 -4.10 -5.28 -2.79
CA GLU A 193 -4.79 -6.27 -3.59
C GLU A 193 -4.98 -5.78 -5.04
N HIS A 194 -5.37 -4.54 -5.27
CA HIS A 194 -5.49 -3.95 -6.62
C HIS A 194 -4.17 -4.00 -7.40
N VAL A 195 -3.03 -3.82 -6.71
CA VAL A 195 -1.70 -4.01 -7.33
C VAL A 195 -1.50 -5.47 -7.73
N ALA A 196 -1.82 -6.42 -6.85
CA ALA A 196 -1.69 -7.84 -7.13
C ALA A 196 -2.57 -8.29 -8.30
N ASP A 197 -3.81 -7.80 -8.37
CA ASP A 197 -4.75 -8.03 -9.48
C ASP A 197 -4.19 -7.50 -10.82
N SER A 198 -3.53 -6.34 -10.79
CA SER A 198 -2.88 -5.79 -11.99
C SER A 198 -1.74 -6.67 -12.47
N VAL A 199 -0.97 -7.26 -11.55
CA VAL A 199 0.07 -8.25 -11.89
C VAL A 199 -0.55 -9.52 -12.46
N ASP A 200 -1.66 -10.03 -11.89
CA ASP A 200 -2.33 -11.22 -12.43
C ASP A 200 -2.88 -10.99 -13.85
N LYS A 201 -3.44 -9.80 -14.13
CA LYS A 201 -3.84 -9.40 -15.51
C LYS A 201 -2.65 -9.44 -16.47
N ILE A 202 -1.48 -8.90 -16.07
CA ILE A 202 -0.25 -8.94 -16.88
C ILE A 202 0.16 -10.39 -17.15
N VAL A 203 0.13 -11.23 -16.14
CA VAL A 203 0.45 -12.66 -16.24
C VAL A 203 -0.50 -13.36 -17.21
N MET A 204 -1.82 -13.13 -17.09
CA MET A 204 -2.82 -13.75 -17.98
C MET A 204 -2.67 -13.35 -19.44
N LYS A 205 -2.26 -12.09 -19.72
CA LYS A 205 -2.03 -11.62 -21.10
C LYS A 205 -0.78 -12.21 -21.74
N ASN A 206 0.19 -12.67 -20.93
CA ASN A 206 1.52 -13.05 -21.38
C ASN A 206 1.87 -14.54 -21.20
N SER A 207 0.92 -15.37 -20.72
CA SER A 207 1.09 -16.81 -20.46
C SER A 207 0.46 -17.71 -21.52
#